data_b1a79027d9a2cd428a33792facc9dcd6
#
_entry.id   b1a79027d9a2cd428a33792facc9dcd6
#
_cell.length_a   1.000
_cell.length_b   1.000
_cell.length_c   1.000
_cell.angle_alpha   90.00
_cell.angle_beta   90.00
_cell.angle_gamma   90.00
#
_symmetry.space_group_name_H-M   'P 1'
#
loop_
_entity.id
_entity.type
_entity.pdbx_description
1 polymer ?
#
loop_
_entity_poly.entity_id
_entity_poly.type
_entity_poly.pdbx_seq_one_letter_code
_entity_poly.pdbx_strand_id
1 'polypeptide(L)'
;TYDEIKSNTKSKISVPLLKDVLKLSKKRYLVFIEIKPILNLRNIKILLNEIKNYKNCIIISFKHINLLKIRKINKKVKIGFSFSKSSKISDIIKTSSKKNYDCLILDKYFINNKSIQNIKKNKYFYTVKEKKEFLKYSKNNNLIFENL
;
A
#
# COMPACT_ATOMS: atom_id res chain seq x y z
N THR A 1 22.08 -5.67 -3.56
CA THR A 1 21.51 -7.02 -3.83
C THR A 1 20.91 -7.62 -2.56
N TYR A 2 20.19 -8.75 -2.67
CA TYR A 2 19.64 -9.47 -1.51
C TYR A 2 20.77 -10.01 -0.62
N ASP A 3 21.85 -10.46 -1.22
CA ASP A 3 23.01 -10.98 -0.50
C ASP A 3 23.74 -9.89 0.29
N GLU A 4 23.84 -8.67 -0.25
CA GLU A 4 24.37 -7.50 0.48
C GLU A 4 23.49 -7.14 1.69
N ILE A 5 22.17 -7.18 1.55
CA ILE A 5 21.24 -6.94 2.67
C ILE A 5 21.46 -8.03 3.73
N LYS A 6 21.55 -9.29 3.32
CA LYS A 6 21.74 -10.43 4.22
C LYS A 6 23.08 -10.37 4.97
N SER A 7 24.15 -9.96 4.30
CA SER A 7 25.49 -9.83 4.91
C SER A 7 25.58 -8.62 5.88
N ASN A 8 24.85 -7.56 5.61
CA ASN A 8 24.85 -6.33 6.43
C ASN A 8 23.85 -6.35 7.60
N THR A 9 22.95 -7.33 7.67
CA THR A 9 22.07 -7.47 8.83
C THR A 9 22.82 -8.13 9.98
N LYS A 10 23.22 -7.32 10.97
CA LYS A 10 23.86 -7.76 12.23
C LYS A 10 22.92 -8.62 13.11
N SER A 11 21.66 -8.78 12.75
CA SER A 11 20.69 -9.58 13.49
C SER A 11 20.44 -10.91 12.77
N LYS A 12 20.16 -11.97 13.54
CA LYS A 12 19.70 -13.27 13.04
C LYS A 12 18.36 -13.23 12.28
N ILE A 13 17.83 -12.02 12.03
CA ILE A 13 16.54 -11.81 11.36
C ILE A 13 16.75 -11.90 9.86
N SER A 14 16.24 -12.96 9.27
CA SER A 14 16.21 -13.15 7.82
C SER A 14 15.18 -12.19 7.21
N VAL A 15 15.59 -11.35 6.25
CA VAL A 15 14.66 -10.56 5.44
C VAL A 15 14.00 -11.48 4.42
N PRO A 16 12.68 -11.70 4.49
CA PRO A 16 12.01 -12.61 3.57
C PRO A 16 11.95 -12.03 2.15
N LEU A 17 12.00 -12.90 1.16
CA LEU A 17 11.71 -12.50 -0.22
C LEU A 17 10.20 -12.28 -0.40
N LEU A 18 9.82 -11.39 -1.33
CA LEU A 18 8.40 -11.13 -1.64
C LEU A 18 7.64 -12.42 -1.95
N LYS A 19 8.23 -13.33 -2.73
CA LYS A 19 7.63 -14.63 -3.06
C LYS A 19 7.27 -15.46 -1.83
N ASP A 20 8.07 -15.38 -0.77
CA ASP A 20 7.85 -16.17 0.45
C ASP A 20 6.70 -15.58 1.28
N VAL A 21 6.65 -14.23 1.38
CA VAL A 21 5.51 -13.53 2.00
C VAL A 21 4.21 -13.82 1.25
N LEU A 22 4.24 -13.82 -0.08
CA LEU A 22 3.08 -14.12 -0.91
C LEU A 22 2.58 -15.55 -0.73
N LYS A 23 3.49 -16.53 -0.60
CA LYS A 23 3.15 -17.92 -0.28
C LYS A 23 2.46 -18.04 1.09
N LEU A 24 2.99 -17.34 2.12
CA LEU A 24 2.40 -17.33 3.45
C LEU A 24 0.99 -16.76 3.46
N SER A 25 0.69 -15.77 2.62
CA SER A 25 -0.67 -15.22 2.51
C SER A 25 -1.71 -16.24 2.03
N LYS A 26 -1.27 -17.39 1.49
CA LYS A 26 -2.09 -18.49 0.95
C LYS A 26 -3.22 -18.03 0.02
N LYS A 27 -3.03 -16.87 -0.63
CA LYS A 27 -4.05 -16.18 -1.45
C LYS A 27 -5.34 -15.79 -0.68
N ARG A 28 -5.36 -15.90 0.64
CA ARG A 28 -6.52 -15.59 1.50
C ARG A 28 -6.50 -14.18 2.04
N TYR A 29 -5.31 -13.68 2.38
CA TYR A 29 -5.14 -12.37 3.02
C TYR A 29 -4.82 -11.31 1.98
N LEU A 30 -5.37 -10.11 2.18
CA LEU A 30 -5.01 -8.94 1.40
C LEU A 30 -3.57 -8.52 1.73
N VAL A 31 -2.74 -8.40 0.70
CA VAL A 31 -1.33 -8.02 0.84
C VAL A 31 -1.12 -6.65 0.20
N PHE A 32 -0.69 -5.68 0.98
CA PHE A 32 -0.21 -4.40 0.48
C PHE A 32 1.30 -4.48 0.20
N ILE A 33 1.69 -4.15 -1.02
CA ILE A 33 3.09 -4.12 -1.45
C ILE A 33 3.48 -2.66 -1.67
N GLU A 34 4.20 -2.08 -0.71
CA GLU A 34 4.64 -0.68 -0.81
C GLU A 34 5.92 -0.56 -1.63
N ILE A 35 5.87 0.30 -2.66
CA ILE A 35 7.05 0.70 -3.43
C ILE A 35 7.53 2.05 -2.92
N LYS A 36 8.67 2.06 -2.23
CA LYS A 36 9.29 3.28 -1.69
C LYS A 36 10.13 4.04 -2.73
N PRO A 37 11.06 3.41 -3.49
CA PRO A 37 11.85 4.10 -4.51
C PRO A 37 11.06 4.29 -5.82
N ILE A 38 11.55 5.17 -6.69
CA ILE A 38 11.06 5.23 -8.07
C ILE A 38 11.68 4.06 -8.84
N LEU A 39 10.83 3.16 -9.36
CA LEU A 39 11.27 2.00 -10.11
C LEU A 39 11.44 2.33 -11.61
N ASN A 40 12.43 1.69 -12.22
CA ASN A 40 12.57 1.60 -13.66
C ASN A 40 11.61 0.53 -14.25
N LEU A 41 11.46 0.50 -15.57
CA LEU A 41 10.55 -0.43 -16.24
C LEU A 41 10.91 -1.90 -16.03
N ARG A 42 12.21 -2.23 -15.97
CA ARG A 42 12.68 -3.61 -15.73
C ARG A 42 12.20 -4.11 -14.36
N ASN A 43 12.41 -3.32 -13.30
CA ASN A 43 12.00 -3.70 -11.95
C ASN A 43 10.47 -3.77 -11.79
N ILE A 44 9.71 -2.90 -12.48
CA ILE A 44 8.26 -3.01 -12.52
C ILE A 44 7.82 -4.33 -13.16
N LYS A 45 8.42 -4.72 -14.29
CA LYS A 45 8.09 -6.00 -14.95
C LYS A 45 8.41 -7.20 -14.07
N ILE A 46 9.54 -7.18 -13.34
CA ILE A 46 9.91 -8.22 -12.38
C ILE A 46 8.84 -8.32 -11.28
N LEU A 47 8.48 -7.19 -10.64
CA LEU A 47 7.44 -7.14 -9.62
C LEU A 47 6.11 -7.70 -10.13
N LEU A 48 5.68 -7.28 -11.32
CA LEU A 48 4.43 -7.74 -11.92
C LEU A 48 4.44 -9.24 -12.20
N ASN A 49 5.59 -9.81 -12.60
CA ASN A 49 5.74 -11.25 -12.79
C ASN A 49 5.66 -12.01 -11.46
N GLU A 50 6.28 -11.51 -10.39
CA GLU A 50 6.21 -12.12 -9.06
C GLU A 50 4.77 -12.22 -8.53
N ILE A 51 3.96 -11.18 -8.75
CA ILE A 51 2.60 -11.12 -8.20
C ILE A 51 1.51 -11.66 -9.12
N LYS A 52 1.82 -12.08 -10.35
CA LYS A 52 0.81 -12.43 -11.38
C LYS A 52 -0.23 -13.47 -10.94
N ASN A 53 0.17 -14.39 -10.05
CA ASN A 53 -0.68 -15.45 -9.54
C ASN A 53 -1.39 -15.10 -8.23
N TYR A 54 -1.25 -13.85 -7.72
CA TYR A 54 -1.78 -13.40 -6.43
C TYR A 54 -2.76 -12.24 -6.63
N LYS A 55 -4.05 -12.58 -6.82
CA LYS A 55 -5.13 -11.60 -7.08
C LYS A 55 -5.46 -10.71 -5.88
N ASN A 56 -5.03 -11.08 -4.68
CA ASN A 56 -5.26 -10.39 -3.41
C ASN A 56 -4.13 -9.39 -3.06
N CYS A 57 -3.26 -9.03 -4.00
CA CYS A 57 -2.24 -8.02 -3.82
C CYS A 57 -2.71 -6.66 -4.31
N ILE A 58 -2.35 -5.61 -3.57
CA ILE A 58 -2.50 -4.21 -3.98
C ILE A 58 -1.12 -3.57 -3.91
N ILE A 59 -0.66 -3.00 -5.01
CA ILE A 59 0.59 -2.22 -5.03
C ILE A 59 0.27 -0.81 -4.59
N ILE A 60 1.00 -0.32 -3.58
CA ILE A 60 0.82 1.02 -3.04
C ILE A 60 2.13 1.82 -3.13
N SER A 61 2.04 3.13 -3.23
CA SER A 61 3.22 4.00 -3.24
C SER A 61 2.87 5.45 -2.96
N PHE A 62 3.73 6.14 -2.22
CA PHE A 62 3.77 7.60 -2.13
C PHE A 62 4.35 8.24 -3.42
N LYS A 63 5.15 7.50 -4.16
CA LYS A 63 5.67 7.91 -5.47
C LYS A 63 4.67 7.50 -6.55
N HIS A 64 3.62 8.31 -6.73
CA HIS A 64 2.48 8.01 -7.61
C HIS A 64 2.88 7.66 -9.04
N ILE A 65 4.05 8.14 -9.50
CA ILE A 65 4.59 7.81 -10.83
C ILE A 65 4.80 6.30 -11.01
N ASN A 66 5.14 5.55 -9.96
CA ASN A 66 5.25 4.09 -10.01
C ASN A 66 3.90 3.46 -10.40
N LEU A 67 2.84 3.90 -9.75
CA LEU A 67 1.49 3.37 -9.95
C LEU A 67 0.97 3.68 -11.36
N LEU A 68 1.27 4.88 -11.88
CA LEU A 68 0.92 5.27 -13.25
C LEU A 68 1.66 4.41 -14.29
N LYS A 69 2.95 4.14 -14.08
CA LYS A 69 3.74 3.23 -14.93
C LYS A 69 3.18 1.81 -14.89
N ILE A 70 2.87 1.28 -13.69
CA ILE A 70 2.28 -0.05 -13.50
C ILE A 70 0.95 -0.15 -14.24
N ARG A 71 0.06 0.84 -14.08
CA ARG A 71 -1.27 0.84 -14.72
C ARG A 71 -1.18 0.88 -16.26
N LYS A 72 -0.15 1.53 -16.82
CA LYS A 72 0.12 1.51 -18.28
C LYS A 72 0.48 0.11 -18.77
N ILE A 73 1.26 -0.65 -17.97
CA ILE A 73 1.74 -1.99 -18.37
C ILE A 73 0.65 -3.05 -18.10
N ASN A 74 -0.03 -2.96 -16.96
CA ASN A 74 -1.04 -3.94 -16.57
C ASN A 74 -2.27 -3.25 -15.95
N LYS A 75 -3.36 -3.21 -16.70
CA LYS A 75 -4.62 -2.59 -16.29
C LYS A 75 -5.36 -3.38 -15.19
N LYS A 76 -5.06 -4.66 -14.99
CA LYS A 76 -5.76 -5.56 -14.05
C LYS A 76 -5.15 -5.56 -12.64
N VAL A 77 -3.90 -5.14 -12.49
CA VAL A 77 -3.24 -5.09 -11.18
C VAL A 77 -3.89 -4.03 -10.31
N LYS A 78 -4.23 -4.38 -9.07
CA LYS A 78 -4.79 -3.42 -8.11
C LYS A 78 -3.71 -2.46 -7.62
N ILE A 79 -4.03 -1.17 -7.59
CA ILE A 79 -3.14 -0.10 -7.14
C ILE A 79 -3.84 0.84 -6.15
N GLY A 80 -3.07 1.35 -5.18
CA GLY A 80 -3.54 2.32 -4.20
C GLY A 80 -2.60 3.51 -4.05
N PHE A 81 -3.14 4.70 -4.08
CA PHE A 81 -2.38 5.94 -3.87
C PHE A 81 -2.18 6.21 -2.38
N SER A 82 -0.92 6.37 -1.95
CA SER A 82 -0.58 6.68 -0.57
C SER A 82 -0.40 8.18 -0.37
N PHE A 83 -0.90 8.70 0.76
CA PHE A 83 -0.85 10.10 1.15
C PHE A 83 -0.43 10.24 2.60
N SER A 84 0.61 11.03 2.85
CA SER A 84 1.12 11.32 4.19
C SER A 84 0.33 12.45 4.86
N LYS A 85 0.53 12.64 6.16
CA LYS A 85 -0.05 13.74 6.95
C LYS A 85 0.17 15.13 6.31
N SER A 86 1.30 15.34 5.60
CA SER A 86 1.62 16.60 4.93
C SER A 86 0.91 16.80 3.58
N SER A 87 0.17 15.82 3.10
CA SER A 87 -0.53 15.91 1.81
C SER A 87 -1.72 16.88 1.91
N LYS A 88 -1.94 17.67 0.85
CA LYS A 88 -3.09 18.56 0.78
C LYS A 88 -4.38 17.78 0.53
N ILE A 89 -5.45 18.11 1.23
CA ILE A 89 -6.77 17.49 1.05
C ILE A 89 -7.25 17.63 -0.40
N SER A 90 -7.00 18.79 -1.04
CA SER A 90 -7.33 19.04 -2.45
C SER A 90 -6.69 18.02 -3.40
N ASP A 91 -5.44 17.59 -3.14
CA ASP A 91 -4.74 16.62 -3.96
C ASP A 91 -5.31 15.21 -3.77
N ILE A 92 -5.72 14.86 -2.55
CA ILE A 92 -6.40 13.60 -2.25
C ILE A 92 -7.75 13.57 -3.00
N ILE A 93 -8.55 14.63 -2.91
CA ILE A 93 -9.84 14.73 -3.58
C ILE A 93 -9.66 14.68 -5.10
N LYS A 94 -8.73 15.46 -5.68
CA LYS A 94 -8.39 15.42 -7.10
C LYS A 94 -7.97 14.03 -7.56
N THR A 95 -7.20 13.30 -6.74
CA THR A 95 -6.83 11.92 -7.04
C THR A 95 -8.02 10.99 -6.94
N SER A 96 -8.92 11.21 -5.97
CA SER A 96 -10.08 10.37 -5.75
C SER A 96 -11.10 10.42 -6.90
N SER A 97 -11.12 11.49 -7.70
CA SER A 97 -11.97 11.60 -8.89
C SER A 97 -11.49 10.78 -10.08
N LYS A 98 -10.23 10.29 -10.06
CA LYS A 98 -9.70 9.42 -11.12
C LYS A 98 -10.35 8.03 -11.06
N LYS A 99 -10.60 7.43 -12.24
CA LYS A 99 -11.26 6.10 -12.32
C LYS A 99 -10.31 4.91 -12.20
N ASN A 100 -9.01 5.10 -12.43
CA ASN A 100 -8.06 4.01 -12.69
C ASN A 100 -7.22 3.61 -11.47
N TYR A 101 -7.82 3.52 -10.27
CA TYR A 101 -7.17 3.02 -9.05
C TYR A 101 -8.21 2.32 -8.17
N ASP A 102 -7.73 1.55 -7.19
CA ASP A 102 -8.59 0.66 -6.40
C ASP A 102 -8.83 1.18 -4.97
N CYS A 103 -7.84 1.83 -4.36
CA CYS A 103 -7.98 2.36 -3.00
C CYS A 103 -7.06 3.57 -2.73
N LEU A 104 -7.32 4.24 -1.60
CA LEU A 104 -6.48 5.26 -1.00
C LEU A 104 -5.87 4.73 0.30
N ILE A 105 -4.59 5.00 0.50
CA ILE A 105 -3.86 4.70 1.73
C ILE A 105 -3.52 6.05 2.37
N LEU A 106 -4.17 6.36 3.47
CA LEU A 106 -4.19 7.70 4.06
C LEU A 106 -3.59 7.69 5.45
N ASP A 107 -2.82 8.72 5.78
CA ASP A 107 -2.42 8.93 7.18
C ASP A 107 -3.68 9.03 8.07
N LYS A 108 -3.62 8.47 9.28
CA LYS A 108 -4.71 8.50 10.26
C LYS A 108 -5.18 9.91 10.63
N TYR A 109 -4.34 10.92 10.38
CA TYR A 109 -4.68 12.33 10.52
C TYR A 109 -5.96 12.71 9.77
N PHE A 110 -6.24 12.07 8.64
CA PHE A 110 -7.39 12.35 7.80
C PHE A 110 -8.68 11.62 8.20
N ILE A 111 -8.64 10.73 9.21
CA ILE A 111 -9.75 9.83 9.52
C ILE A 111 -11.06 10.56 9.89
N ASN A 112 -10.97 11.74 10.53
CA ASN A 112 -12.13 12.54 10.93
C ASN A 112 -12.47 13.64 9.91
N ASN A 113 -11.78 13.73 8.77
CA ASN A 113 -12.06 14.76 7.77
C ASN A 113 -13.29 14.40 6.94
N LYS A 114 -14.33 15.20 7.03
CA LYS A 114 -15.63 14.97 6.35
C LYS A 114 -15.46 14.80 4.84
N SER A 115 -14.66 15.64 4.17
CA SER A 115 -14.45 15.55 2.72
C SER A 115 -13.78 14.24 2.32
N ILE A 116 -12.84 13.76 3.13
CA ILE A 116 -12.18 12.47 2.91
C ILE A 116 -13.15 11.32 3.17
N GLN A 117 -13.97 11.40 4.24
CA GLN A 117 -14.95 10.35 4.54
C GLN A 117 -16.00 10.19 3.43
N ASN A 118 -16.39 11.26 2.76
CA ASN A 118 -17.34 11.24 1.64
C ASN A 118 -16.79 10.59 0.35
N ILE A 119 -15.48 10.31 0.26
CA ILE A 119 -14.93 9.61 -0.89
C ILE A 119 -15.45 8.17 -0.90
N LYS A 120 -16.13 7.75 -1.97
CA LYS A 120 -16.75 6.42 -2.12
C LYS A 120 -15.75 5.28 -2.32
N LYS A 121 -14.48 5.57 -2.68
CA LYS A 121 -13.44 4.55 -2.86
C LYS A 121 -13.00 3.95 -1.52
N ASN A 122 -12.52 2.71 -1.56
CA ASN A 122 -11.94 2.08 -0.38
C ASN A 122 -10.78 2.92 0.16
N LYS A 123 -10.82 3.18 1.45
CA LYS A 123 -9.81 3.91 2.21
C LYS A 123 -9.23 3.02 3.28
N TYR A 124 -7.91 3.09 3.46
CA TYR A 124 -7.18 2.43 4.54
C TYR A 124 -6.37 3.50 5.26
N PHE A 125 -6.52 3.59 6.57
CA PHE A 125 -5.84 4.61 7.39
C PHE A 125 -4.67 3.99 8.15
N TYR A 126 -3.48 4.56 8.05
CA TYR A 126 -2.23 4.12 8.68
C TYR A 126 -1.63 5.22 9.57
N THR A 127 -0.75 5.00 10.48
CA THR A 127 -0.55 3.74 11.18
C THR A 127 -1.17 3.90 12.56
N VAL A 128 -2.10 3.06 12.92
CA VAL A 128 -2.67 3.03 14.27
C VAL A 128 -1.75 2.22 15.17
N LYS A 129 -1.28 2.80 16.28
CA LYS A 129 -0.31 2.17 17.18
C LYS A 129 -0.89 1.93 18.59
N GLU A 130 -2.05 2.51 18.87
CA GLU A 130 -2.68 2.45 20.18
C GLU A 130 -3.99 1.67 20.11
N LYS A 131 -4.17 0.74 21.04
CA LYS A 131 -5.40 -0.06 21.17
C LYS A 131 -6.65 0.81 21.32
N LYS A 132 -6.55 1.94 22.05
CA LYS A 132 -7.65 2.91 22.21
C LYS A 132 -8.08 3.53 20.86
N GLU A 133 -7.12 3.94 20.04
CA GLU A 133 -7.42 4.47 18.69
C GLU A 133 -8.03 3.39 17.78
N PHE A 134 -7.49 2.16 17.84
CA PHE A 134 -8.02 1.03 17.09
C PHE A 134 -9.49 0.78 17.43
N LEU A 135 -9.82 0.65 18.70
CA LEU A 135 -11.20 0.42 19.15
C LEU A 135 -12.14 1.56 18.75
N LYS A 136 -11.66 2.81 18.81
CA LYS A 136 -12.44 3.99 18.44
C LYS A 136 -12.83 4.01 16.95
N TYR A 137 -11.92 3.61 16.05
CA TYR A 137 -12.08 3.83 14.62
C TYR A 137 -12.39 2.57 13.80
N SER A 138 -12.13 1.36 14.34
CA SER A 138 -12.23 0.08 13.60
C SER A 138 -13.63 -0.25 13.10
N LYS A 139 -14.69 0.22 13.79
CA LYS A 139 -16.08 -0.05 13.39
C LYS A 139 -16.41 0.48 11.98
N ASN A 140 -15.88 1.65 11.62
CA ASN A 140 -16.30 2.39 10.42
C ASN A 140 -15.15 2.62 9.42
N ASN A 141 -13.94 2.12 9.71
CA ASN A 141 -12.78 2.38 8.88
C ASN A 141 -11.92 1.14 8.73
N ASN A 142 -11.27 1.01 7.56
CA ASN A 142 -10.21 0.04 7.39
C ASN A 142 -8.91 0.64 7.96
N LEU A 143 -8.32 -0.04 8.92
CA LEU A 143 -7.13 0.43 9.63
C LEU A 143 -5.91 -0.45 9.29
N ILE A 144 -4.76 0.20 9.13
CA ILE A 144 -3.44 -0.44 9.12
C ILE A 144 -2.81 -0.13 10.47
N PHE A 145 -2.47 -1.15 11.24
CA PHE A 145 -1.99 -1.01 12.61
C PHE A 145 -0.69 -1.77 12.86
N GLU A 146 0.02 -1.39 13.91
CA GLU A 146 1.25 -2.02 14.40
C GLU A 146 1.15 -2.21 15.90
N ASN A 147 1.61 -3.37 16.40
CA ASN A 147 1.82 -3.65 17.84
C ASN A 147 0.61 -3.34 18.73
N LEU A 148 -0.58 -3.76 18.36
CA LEU A 148 -1.80 -3.61 19.15
C LEU A 148 -1.94 -4.69 20.21
#